data_8801a400084f04b54ae0a0cc32825cbb
#
_entry.id   8801a400084f04b54ae0a0cc32825cbb
#
_cell.length_a   1.000
_cell.length_b   1.000
_cell.length_c   1.000
_cell.angle_alpha   90.00
_cell.angle_beta   90.00
_cell.angle_gamma   90.00
#
_symmetry.space_group_name_H-M   'P 1'
#
loop_
_entity.id
_entity.type
_entity.pdbx_description
1 polymer ?
#
loop_
_entity_poly.entity_id
_entity_poly.type
_entity_poly.pdbx_seq_one_letter_code
_entity_poly.pdbx_strand_id
1 'polypeptide(L)'
;MAGTEMQRVVDEDDDIPRRSDANLGYLYWGIVTIVVLYIQIVVFHIEGRHTFQEPGLGAVITKFKGKGFTKGVLDGKAFDAPDLRYPIIEPSGAFLMTRRVTVKDQKMGTCIDWDSPERCPCGEHATCGPENFCEVKGWCPSLGDGNMEHPPQGAEVEEILGLEDAVLMIVAGIGFPSIGQTFHVAGSSPDSSTLHKHITVPQLLELADPPVKLEDVAQTGCIIAVNFFWSCDLSWRSDCEPQLSVKRLDAGTGFVQKRAKKKTTNGVETREAVYMYGLRLIVDSSGIGRQISLVPIVI
;
A
#
# COMPACT_ATOMS: atom_id res chain seq x y z
N MET A 1 38.38 96.72 13.22
CA MET A 1 36.95 97.05 13.17
C MET A 1 36.40 96.17 12.01
N ALA A 2 36.07 94.99 12.26
CA ALA A 2 35.38 94.13 11.34
C ALA A 2 34.98 92.89 12.16
N GLY A 3 33.77 92.83 12.60
CA GLY A 3 33.35 91.69 13.38
C GLY A 3 31.94 91.89 13.92
N THR A 4 30.93 91.93 13.07
CA THR A 4 29.52 91.92 13.55
C THR A 4 28.56 91.65 12.38
N GLU A 5 28.83 90.76 11.43
CA GLU A 5 27.85 90.57 10.37
C GLU A 5 27.80 89.09 9.89
N MET A 6 28.05 88.15 10.76
CA MET A 6 28.04 86.72 10.40
C MET A 6 27.28 85.86 11.40
N GLN A 7 26.16 86.35 11.92
CA GLN A 7 25.38 85.58 12.87
C GLN A 7 23.86 85.81 12.77
N ARG A 8 23.33 85.90 11.57
CA ARG A 8 21.87 86.00 11.38
C ARG A 8 21.39 85.29 10.10
N VAL A 9 21.87 84.06 9.82
CA VAL A 9 21.34 83.24 8.72
C VAL A 9 21.20 81.81 9.18
N VAL A 10 20.87 81.54 10.41
CA VAL A 10 20.59 80.16 10.84
C VAL A 10 19.45 80.20 11.85
N ASP A 11 18.30 80.60 11.47
CA ASP A 11 17.07 80.38 12.25
C ASP A 11 15.80 80.63 11.38
N GLU A 12 15.83 80.13 10.13
CA GLU A 12 14.61 79.96 9.40
C GLU A 12 14.37 78.43 9.30
N ASP A 13 14.20 77.86 10.48
CA ASP A 13 13.72 76.51 10.63
C ASP A 13 12.24 76.53 10.26
N ASP A 14 11.98 75.97 9.07
CA ASP A 14 10.65 75.78 8.52
C ASP A 14 9.76 75.07 9.58
N ASP A 15 8.95 75.90 10.25
CA ASP A 15 7.74 75.44 10.96
C ASP A 15 6.76 74.85 9.92
N ILE A 16 7.07 73.67 9.41
CA ILE A 16 6.09 72.86 8.70
C ILE A 16 5.04 72.50 9.77
N PRO A 17 3.84 73.06 9.69
CA PRO A 17 2.81 72.72 10.66
C PRO A 17 2.52 71.21 10.51
N ARG A 18 2.93 70.46 11.49
CA ARG A 18 2.50 69.07 11.67
C ARG A 18 0.99 69.08 11.91
N ARG A 19 0.25 69.13 10.81
CA ARG A 19 -1.19 68.98 10.83
C ARG A 19 -1.47 67.54 11.19
N SER A 20 -1.69 67.26 12.45
CA SER A 20 -2.15 65.96 12.92
C SER A 20 -3.65 65.81 12.57
N ASP A 21 -3.92 65.42 11.31
CA ASP A 21 -5.27 65.05 10.93
C ASP A 21 -5.61 63.71 11.60
N ALA A 22 -6.36 63.76 12.68
CA ALA A 22 -6.81 62.55 13.38
C ALA A 22 -7.52 61.58 12.43
N ASN A 23 -8.25 62.08 11.46
CA ASN A 23 -8.90 61.24 10.42
C ASN A 23 -7.91 60.47 9.56
N LEU A 24 -6.75 61.05 9.20
CA LEU A 24 -5.70 60.36 8.46
C LEU A 24 -5.05 59.26 9.31
N GLY A 25 -4.90 59.52 10.62
CA GLY A 25 -4.42 58.52 11.58
C GLY A 25 -5.39 57.33 11.71
N TYR A 26 -6.68 57.56 11.78
CA TYR A 26 -7.68 56.50 11.84
C TYR A 26 -7.71 55.70 10.54
N LEU A 27 -7.61 56.34 9.36
CA LEU A 27 -7.55 55.68 8.08
C LEU A 27 -6.31 54.78 7.97
N TYR A 28 -5.14 55.26 8.35
CA TYR A 28 -3.89 54.52 8.37
C TYR A 28 -3.99 53.26 9.26
N TRP A 29 -4.40 53.41 10.49
CA TRP A 29 -4.55 52.28 11.41
C TRP A 29 -5.66 51.32 10.98
N GLY A 30 -6.72 51.81 10.37
CA GLY A 30 -7.76 50.96 9.78
C GLY A 30 -7.24 50.07 8.68
N ILE A 31 -6.44 50.60 7.73
CA ILE A 31 -5.81 49.83 6.66
C ILE A 31 -4.84 48.81 7.25
N VAL A 32 -3.96 49.20 8.17
CA VAL A 32 -3.01 48.33 8.83
C VAL A 32 -3.73 47.16 9.51
N THR A 33 -4.82 47.43 10.22
CA THR A 33 -5.60 46.41 10.91
C THR A 33 -6.21 45.42 9.92
N ILE A 34 -6.76 45.90 8.78
CA ILE A 34 -7.33 45.06 7.74
C ILE A 34 -6.24 44.16 7.15
N VAL A 35 -5.06 44.70 6.82
CA VAL A 35 -3.93 43.91 6.28
C VAL A 35 -3.46 42.87 7.28
N VAL A 36 -3.32 43.20 8.54
CA VAL A 36 -2.93 42.25 9.60
C VAL A 36 -3.98 41.14 9.74
N LEU A 37 -5.27 41.47 9.76
CA LEU A 37 -6.34 40.47 9.79
C LEU A 37 -6.36 39.60 8.54
N TYR A 38 -6.13 40.16 7.37
CA TYR A 38 -6.00 39.40 6.14
C TYR A 38 -4.86 38.39 6.23
N ILE A 39 -3.67 38.82 6.65
CA ILE A 39 -2.51 37.93 6.79
C ILE A 39 -2.81 36.82 7.81
N GLN A 40 -3.38 37.17 8.97
CA GLN A 40 -3.71 36.21 10.02
C GLN A 40 -4.74 35.18 9.55
N ILE A 41 -5.83 35.61 8.94
CA ILE A 41 -6.95 34.72 8.58
C ILE A 41 -6.66 34.00 7.27
N VAL A 42 -6.30 34.73 6.20
CA VAL A 42 -6.18 34.14 4.88
C VAL A 42 -4.85 33.41 4.74
N VAL A 43 -3.72 34.08 4.97
CA VAL A 43 -2.40 33.49 4.71
C VAL A 43 -2.05 32.39 5.71
N PHE A 44 -2.37 32.59 7.01
CA PHE A 44 -2.00 31.58 8.02
C PHE A 44 -3.05 30.50 8.17
N HIS A 45 -4.34 30.82 8.32
CA HIS A 45 -5.35 29.80 8.59
C HIS A 45 -5.92 29.14 7.33
N ILE A 46 -6.18 29.90 6.25
CA ILE A 46 -6.77 29.35 5.03
C ILE A 46 -5.71 28.73 4.13
N GLU A 47 -4.65 29.45 3.80
CA GLU A 47 -3.60 28.97 2.90
C GLU A 47 -2.52 28.10 3.59
N GLY A 48 -2.42 28.18 4.93
CA GLY A 48 -1.47 27.38 5.71
C GLY A 48 0.01 27.63 5.35
N ARG A 49 0.35 28.78 4.79
CA ARG A 49 1.72 29.12 4.31
C ARG A 49 2.77 29.17 5.41
N HIS A 50 2.36 29.19 6.66
CA HIS A 50 3.26 29.12 7.80
C HIS A 50 3.76 27.71 8.11
N THR A 51 3.26 26.68 7.40
CA THR A 51 3.64 25.30 7.61
C THR A 51 4.46 24.77 6.45
N PHE A 52 5.60 24.21 6.77
CA PHE A 52 6.36 23.37 5.85
C PHE A 52 5.73 21.98 5.83
N GLN A 53 5.48 21.45 4.64
CA GLN A 53 4.93 20.10 4.46
C GLN A 53 5.93 19.25 3.69
N GLU A 54 6.16 18.05 4.18
CA GLU A 54 7.04 17.08 3.56
C GLU A 54 6.32 15.74 3.39
N PRO A 55 6.34 15.13 2.19
CA PRO A 55 5.90 13.75 2.01
C PRO A 55 6.86 12.81 2.73
N GLY A 56 6.32 11.88 3.50
CA GLY A 56 7.13 10.92 4.23
C GLY A 56 7.61 9.77 3.34
N LEU A 57 8.80 9.28 3.65
CA LEU A 57 9.36 8.06 3.09
C LEU A 57 8.95 6.87 3.96
N GLY A 58 7.99 6.08 3.48
CA GLY A 58 7.50 4.90 4.18
C GLY A 58 8.39 3.68 3.97
N ALA A 59 8.48 2.84 5.00
CA ALA A 59 9.12 1.54 4.95
C ALA A 59 8.24 0.51 5.66
N VAL A 60 8.13 -0.68 5.07
CA VAL A 60 7.31 -1.76 5.61
C VAL A 60 8.09 -3.07 5.60
N ILE A 61 7.97 -3.83 6.67
CA ILE A 61 8.49 -5.19 6.76
C ILE A 61 7.35 -6.10 7.16
N THR A 62 7.11 -7.16 6.35
CA THR A 62 6.13 -8.19 6.66
C THR A 62 6.83 -9.50 7.00
N LYS A 63 6.42 -10.14 8.09
CA LYS A 63 6.87 -11.48 8.47
C LYS A 63 5.64 -12.35 8.70
N PHE A 64 5.74 -13.62 8.34
CA PHE A 64 4.72 -14.62 8.54
C PHE A 64 5.22 -15.71 9.48
N LYS A 65 4.37 -16.13 10.40
CA LYS A 65 4.62 -17.26 11.30
C LYS A 65 3.37 -18.13 11.36
N GLY A 66 3.49 -19.36 10.91
CA GLY A 66 2.39 -20.31 10.89
C GLY A 66 2.79 -21.62 10.25
N LYS A 67 1.90 -22.60 10.34
CA LYS A 67 2.00 -23.89 9.66
C LYS A 67 0.64 -24.18 9.02
N GLY A 68 0.68 -24.89 7.90
CA GLY A 68 -0.51 -25.40 7.23
C GLY A 68 -0.39 -26.89 6.98
N PHE A 69 -1.52 -27.56 6.75
CA PHE A 69 -1.59 -29.01 6.57
C PHE A 69 -2.60 -29.36 5.49
N THR A 70 -2.36 -30.42 4.70
CA THR A 70 -3.26 -30.79 3.61
C THR A 70 -4.44 -31.67 4.04
N LYS A 71 -4.37 -32.39 5.16
CA LYS A 71 -5.41 -33.32 5.63
C LYS A 71 -5.58 -33.33 7.14
N GLY A 72 -5.02 -32.35 7.82
CA GLY A 72 -4.93 -32.34 9.28
C GLY A 72 -3.50 -32.59 9.76
N VAL A 73 -3.29 -32.38 11.05
CA VAL A 73 -1.95 -32.26 11.64
C VAL A 73 -1.13 -33.55 11.58
N LEU A 74 -1.79 -34.73 11.60
CA LEU A 74 -1.10 -36.00 11.69
C LEU A 74 -0.97 -36.76 10.38
N ASP A 75 -1.91 -36.60 9.44
CA ASP A 75 -1.99 -37.43 8.23
C ASP A 75 -1.66 -36.71 6.93
N GLY A 76 -1.42 -35.40 6.99
CA GLY A 76 -1.18 -34.57 5.84
C GLY A 76 0.28 -34.12 5.70
N LYS A 77 0.60 -33.57 4.53
CA LYS A 77 1.86 -32.85 4.35
C LYS A 77 1.80 -31.56 5.18
N ALA A 78 2.88 -31.30 5.92
CA ALA A 78 3.04 -30.04 6.62
C ALA A 78 3.71 -29.00 5.74
N PHE A 79 3.22 -27.78 5.78
CA PHE A 79 3.78 -26.60 5.14
C PHE A 79 4.18 -25.60 6.22
N ASP A 80 5.39 -25.14 6.18
CA ASP A 80 5.88 -24.09 7.06
C ASP A 80 5.92 -22.72 6.36
N ALA A 81 6.44 -21.71 7.02
CA ALA A 81 6.46 -20.35 6.50
C ALA A 81 7.20 -20.19 5.14
N PRO A 82 8.34 -20.88 4.88
CA PRO A 82 8.98 -20.86 3.57
C PRO A 82 8.14 -21.49 2.44
N ASP A 83 7.32 -22.50 2.73
CA ASP A 83 6.45 -23.14 1.76
C ASP A 83 5.19 -22.33 1.47
N LEU A 84 4.64 -21.70 2.51
CA LEU A 84 3.38 -20.94 2.45
C LEU A 84 3.56 -19.55 1.87
N ARG A 85 4.71 -18.93 2.09
CA ARG A 85 5.00 -17.57 1.66
C ARG A 85 5.82 -17.56 0.37
N TYR A 86 5.28 -16.95 -0.68
CA TYR A 86 5.98 -16.78 -1.95
C TYR A 86 5.82 -15.38 -2.52
N PRO A 87 6.88 -14.68 -2.94
CA PRO A 87 8.30 -15.01 -2.68
C PRO A 87 8.63 -14.93 -1.19
N ILE A 88 9.68 -15.62 -0.78
CA ILE A 88 10.09 -15.70 0.63
C ILE A 88 10.44 -14.31 1.18
N ILE A 89 11.05 -13.46 0.36
CA ILE A 89 11.44 -12.11 0.71
C ILE A 89 10.67 -11.12 -0.17
N GLU A 90 9.76 -10.38 0.44
CA GLU A 90 9.04 -9.27 -0.17
C GLU A 90 8.81 -8.21 0.92
N PRO A 91 9.47 -7.04 0.84
CA PRO A 91 9.41 -6.06 1.92
C PRO A 91 8.02 -5.44 2.08
N SER A 92 7.37 -5.06 0.99
CA SER A 92 6.09 -4.33 1.02
C SER A 92 4.87 -5.21 0.83
N GLY A 93 4.95 -6.51 1.14
CA GLY A 93 3.84 -7.41 0.97
C GLY A 93 4.14 -8.84 1.37
N ALA A 94 3.17 -9.69 1.15
CA ALA A 94 3.30 -11.14 1.31
C ALA A 94 2.26 -11.83 0.44
N PHE A 95 2.58 -13.00 -0.05
CA PHE A 95 1.60 -13.91 -0.61
C PHE A 95 1.54 -15.14 0.30
N LEU A 96 0.36 -15.47 0.79
CA LEU A 96 0.09 -16.60 1.63
C LEU A 96 -0.75 -17.61 0.86
N MET A 97 -0.17 -18.76 0.57
CA MET A 97 -0.82 -19.82 -0.19
C MET A 97 -1.91 -20.51 0.65
N THR A 98 -3.12 -20.61 0.09
CA THR A 98 -4.26 -21.34 0.67
C THR A 98 -4.57 -22.63 -0.05
N ARG A 99 -4.25 -22.69 -1.36
CA ARG A 99 -4.48 -23.85 -2.21
C ARG A 99 -3.40 -23.94 -3.28
N ARG A 100 -2.98 -25.16 -3.61
CA ARG A 100 -2.00 -25.43 -4.66
C ARG A 100 -2.55 -26.47 -5.63
N VAL A 101 -2.43 -26.19 -6.92
CA VAL A 101 -2.74 -27.13 -7.99
C VAL A 101 -1.47 -27.36 -8.79
N THR A 102 -1.04 -28.61 -8.89
CA THR A 102 0.20 -28.98 -9.57
C THR A 102 -0.10 -29.96 -10.70
N VAL A 103 0.37 -29.67 -11.91
CA VAL A 103 0.38 -30.61 -13.03
C VAL A 103 1.81 -30.91 -13.40
N LYS A 104 2.17 -32.21 -13.28
CA LYS A 104 3.49 -32.71 -13.59
C LYS A 104 3.54 -33.24 -15.04
N ASP A 105 4.74 -33.30 -15.58
CA ASP A 105 5.06 -33.95 -16.85
C ASP A 105 4.23 -33.50 -18.07
N GLN A 106 3.79 -32.22 -18.04
CA GLN A 106 3.18 -31.63 -19.24
C GLN A 106 4.12 -31.70 -20.42
N LYS A 107 3.59 -32.04 -21.60
CA LYS A 107 4.32 -32.12 -22.87
C LYS A 107 3.72 -31.16 -23.88
N MET A 108 4.53 -30.69 -24.80
CA MET A 108 4.01 -29.90 -25.92
C MET A 108 3.13 -30.79 -26.80
N GLY A 109 1.90 -30.39 -27.01
CA GLY A 109 0.88 -31.13 -27.73
C GLY A 109 -0.27 -30.26 -28.17
N THR A 110 -1.39 -30.88 -28.51
CA THR A 110 -2.66 -30.23 -28.85
C THR A 110 -3.69 -30.63 -27.79
N CYS A 111 -4.31 -29.69 -27.14
CA CYS A 111 -5.31 -29.87 -26.09
C CYS A 111 -6.18 -28.63 -25.92
N ILE A 112 -7.28 -28.80 -25.19
CA ILE A 112 -8.15 -27.67 -24.84
C ILE A 112 -7.39 -26.68 -23.98
N ASP A 113 -7.44 -25.42 -24.35
CA ASP A 113 -6.95 -24.34 -23.49
C ASP A 113 -8.02 -23.94 -22.47
N TRP A 114 -7.92 -24.48 -21.27
CA TRP A 114 -8.86 -24.21 -20.21
C TRP A 114 -8.73 -22.80 -19.60
N ASP A 115 -7.66 -22.04 -19.92
CA ASP A 115 -7.58 -20.63 -19.56
C ASP A 115 -8.55 -19.75 -20.38
N SER A 116 -8.83 -20.18 -21.64
CA SER A 116 -9.77 -19.49 -22.53
C SER A 116 -10.51 -20.50 -23.43
N PRO A 117 -11.42 -21.30 -22.87
CA PRO A 117 -12.06 -22.38 -23.61
C PRO A 117 -13.03 -21.84 -24.65
N GLU A 118 -12.72 -22.03 -25.93
CA GLU A 118 -13.59 -21.70 -27.05
C GLU A 118 -14.36 -22.92 -27.51
N ARG A 119 -15.63 -22.75 -27.87
CA ARG A 119 -16.44 -23.81 -28.48
C ARG A 119 -16.33 -23.76 -29.99
N CYS A 120 -16.51 -24.92 -30.62
CA CYS A 120 -16.59 -25.03 -32.08
C CYS A 120 -17.71 -24.17 -32.69
N PRO A 121 -17.50 -23.53 -33.86
CA PRO A 121 -16.32 -23.67 -34.74
C PRO A 121 -15.13 -22.82 -34.27
N CYS A 122 -13.93 -23.38 -34.47
CA CYS A 122 -12.68 -22.79 -34.02
C CYS A 122 -12.07 -21.84 -35.06
N GLY A 123 -11.22 -20.90 -34.57
CA GLY A 123 -10.42 -20.03 -35.41
C GLY A 123 -9.29 -20.74 -36.18
N GLU A 124 -8.50 -20.00 -36.98
CA GLU A 124 -7.51 -20.53 -37.91
C GLU A 124 -6.40 -21.37 -37.27
N HIS A 125 -6.14 -21.20 -35.96
CA HIS A 125 -5.03 -21.84 -35.25
C HIS A 125 -5.47 -22.93 -34.27
N ALA A 126 -6.73 -23.34 -34.32
CA ALA A 126 -7.32 -24.32 -33.44
C ALA A 126 -8.11 -25.38 -34.21
N THR A 127 -8.18 -26.57 -33.66
CA THR A 127 -8.96 -27.69 -34.21
C THR A 127 -10.10 -28.04 -33.27
N CYS A 128 -11.24 -28.46 -33.84
CA CYS A 128 -12.38 -28.88 -33.04
C CYS A 128 -12.12 -30.26 -32.43
N GLY A 129 -12.05 -30.31 -31.10
CA GLY A 129 -11.87 -31.53 -30.33
C GLY A 129 -13.17 -32.30 -30.10
N PRO A 130 -13.08 -33.54 -29.54
CA PRO A 130 -14.22 -34.44 -29.34
C PRO A 130 -15.28 -33.93 -28.36
N GLU A 131 -14.89 -33.03 -27.47
CA GLU A 131 -15.79 -32.43 -26.45
C GLU A 131 -16.47 -31.12 -26.91
N ASN A 132 -16.41 -30.83 -28.22
CA ASN A 132 -16.95 -29.59 -28.82
C ASN A 132 -16.27 -28.31 -28.32
N PHE A 133 -15.01 -28.44 -27.87
CA PHE A 133 -14.10 -27.35 -27.54
C PHE A 133 -12.95 -27.28 -28.52
N CYS A 134 -12.40 -26.10 -28.68
CA CYS A 134 -11.24 -25.88 -29.54
C CYS A 134 -9.95 -26.32 -28.84
N GLU A 135 -9.21 -27.17 -29.56
CA GLU A 135 -7.88 -27.62 -29.14
C GLU A 135 -6.82 -26.76 -29.80
N VAL A 136 -5.91 -26.24 -29.02
CA VAL A 136 -4.79 -25.41 -29.45
C VAL A 136 -3.45 -26.08 -29.12
N LYS A 137 -2.40 -25.69 -29.83
CA LYS A 137 -1.04 -26.16 -29.52
C LYS A 137 -0.54 -25.50 -28.24
N GLY A 138 -0.23 -26.30 -27.23
CA GLY A 138 0.22 -25.83 -25.94
C GLY A 138 0.85 -26.92 -25.07
N TRP A 139 1.01 -26.61 -23.81
CA TRP A 139 1.45 -27.56 -22.79
C TRP A 139 0.27 -28.36 -22.26
N CYS A 140 0.26 -29.64 -22.54
CA CYS A 140 -0.85 -30.55 -22.26
C CYS A 140 -0.56 -31.52 -21.11
N PRO A 141 -1.52 -31.78 -20.23
CA PRO A 141 -2.84 -31.14 -20.14
C PRO A 141 -2.73 -29.69 -19.66
N SER A 142 -3.57 -28.79 -20.20
CA SER A 142 -3.60 -27.41 -19.73
C SER A 142 -4.31 -27.30 -18.39
N LEU A 143 -3.86 -26.36 -17.57
CA LEU A 143 -4.55 -25.94 -16.37
C LEU A 143 -5.42 -24.74 -16.74
N GLY A 144 -6.71 -24.80 -16.54
CA GLY A 144 -7.58 -23.65 -16.74
C GLY A 144 -7.36 -22.51 -15.76
N ASP A 145 -8.19 -21.50 -15.85
CA ASP A 145 -8.10 -20.23 -15.12
C ASP A 145 -8.44 -20.34 -13.62
N GLY A 146 -8.43 -21.53 -13.07
CA GLY A 146 -8.56 -21.73 -11.63
C GLY A 146 -9.95 -21.80 -11.05
N ASN A 147 -10.98 -21.43 -11.78
CA ASN A 147 -12.37 -21.76 -11.44
C ASN A 147 -12.67 -23.23 -11.78
N MET A 148 -11.74 -24.09 -11.38
CA MET A 148 -11.83 -25.51 -11.70
C MET A 148 -12.76 -26.23 -10.76
N GLU A 149 -14.01 -26.32 -11.14
CA GLU A 149 -14.89 -27.38 -10.64
C GLU A 149 -14.32 -28.77 -10.95
N HIS A 150 -13.48 -28.88 -12.01
CA HIS A 150 -12.88 -30.12 -12.46
C HIS A 150 -11.41 -29.91 -12.85
N PRO A 151 -10.44 -30.21 -11.96
CA PRO A 151 -9.03 -30.17 -12.32
C PRO A 151 -8.74 -31.19 -13.43
N PRO A 152 -7.79 -30.90 -14.38
CA PRO A 152 -7.45 -31.84 -15.44
C PRO A 152 -6.95 -33.15 -14.86
N GLN A 153 -7.15 -34.25 -15.62
CA GLN A 153 -6.67 -35.56 -15.20
C GLN A 153 -5.18 -35.53 -14.88
N GLY A 154 -4.82 -36.03 -13.68
CA GLY A 154 -3.44 -36.06 -13.19
C GLY A 154 -3.00 -34.78 -12.48
N ALA A 155 -3.88 -33.79 -12.26
CA ALA A 155 -3.58 -32.67 -11.40
C ALA A 155 -3.63 -33.06 -9.92
N GLU A 156 -2.60 -32.69 -9.17
CA GLU A 156 -2.59 -32.81 -7.70
C GLU A 156 -3.14 -31.50 -7.11
N VAL A 157 -4.25 -31.61 -6.37
CA VAL A 157 -4.85 -30.48 -5.67
C VAL A 157 -4.57 -30.62 -4.18
N GLU A 158 -3.99 -29.59 -3.59
CA GLU A 158 -3.68 -29.53 -2.17
C GLU A 158 -4.33 -28.28 -1.57
N GLU A 159 -5.28 -28.48 -0.69
CA GLU A 159 -5.88 -27.43 0.13
C GLU A 159 -5.13 -27.31 1.46
N ILE A 160 -4.84 -26.11 1.90
CA ILE A 160 -4.03 -25.87 3.07
C ILE A 160 -4.93 -25.41 4.22
N LEU A 161 -5.00 -26.26 5.24
CA LEU A 161 -5.76 -26.06 6.47
C LEU A 161 -4.85 -25.51 7.58
N GLY A 162 -5.44 -24.91 8.61
CA GLY A 162 -4.71 -24.42 9.79
C GLY A 162 -4.13 -23.02 9.63
N LEU A 163 -4.57 -22.27 8.60
CA LEU A 163 -4.16 -20.89 8.39
C LEU A 163 -4.88 -19.90 9.31
N GLU A 164 -5.91 -20.35 10.02
CA GLU A 164 -6.66 -19.58 11.02
C GLU A 164 -5.76 -19.11 12.18
N ASP A 165 -4.79 -19.96 12.55
CA ASP A 165 -3.80 -19.68 13.59
C ASP A 165 -2.54 -18.98 13.07
N ALA A 166 -2.48 -18.75 11.76
CA ALA A 166 -1.34 -18.12 11.14
C ALA A 166 -1.27 -16.63 11.50
N VAL A 167 -0.09 -16.19 11.90
CA VAL A 167 0.15 -14.84 12.40
C VAL A 167 1.01 -14.05 11.42
N LEU A 168 0.53 -12.88 11.07
CA LEU A 168 1.26 -11.86 10.32
C LEU A 168 1.84 -10.84 11.29
N MET A 169 3.11 -10.55 11.13
CA MET A 169 3.77 -9.44 11.79
C MET A 169 4.02 -8.37 10.74
N ILE A 170 3.39 -7.22 10.89
CA ILE A 170 3.56 -6.07 10.02
C ILE A 170 4.22 -4.95 10.82
N VAL A 171 5.38 -4.48 10.36
CA VAL A 171 6.08 -3.33 10.92
C VAL A 171 6.11 -2.26 9.86
N ALA A 172 5.40 -1.17 10.11
CA ALA A 172 5.39 0.00 9.25
C ALA A 172 6.10 1.16 9.94
N GLY A 173 6.82 1.94 9.18
CA GLY A 173 7.48 3.15 9.64
C GLY A 173 7.43 4.23 8.58
N ILE A 174 7.63 5.48 8.98
CA ILE A 174 7.74 6.63 8.11
C ILE A 174 8.86 7.55 8.59
N GLY A 175 9.59 8.11 7.65
CA GLY A 175 10.63 9.11 7.91
C GLY A 175 10.36 10.41 7.16
N PHE A 176 10.64 11.52 7.80
CA PHE A 176 10.59 12.85 7.22
C PHE A 176 12.02 13.44 7.24
N PRO A 177 12.80 13.23 6.14
CA PRO A 177 14.24 13.56 6.13
C PRO A 177 14.55 15.02 6.37
N SER A 178 13.76 15.95 5.79
CA SER A 178 14.00 17.40 5.96
C SER A 178 13.64 17.87 7.36
N ILE A 179 12.67 17.23 8.00
CA ILE A 179 12.29 17.50 9.40
C ILE A 179 13.19 16.75 10.38
N GLY A 180 13.84 15.67 9.93
CA GLY A 180 14.77 14.86 10.72
C GLY A 180 14.08 13.93 11.73
N GLN A 181 12.81 13.55 11.50
CA GLN A 181 12.03 12.67 12.39
C GLN A 181 11.61 11.37 11.70
N THR A 182 11.58 10.29 12.48
CA THR A 182 11.13 8.97 12.04
C THR A 182 10.18 8.37 13.06
N PHE A 183 9.13 7.74 12.56
CA PHE A 183 8.11 7.08 13.38
C PHE A 183 7.94 5.64 12.94
N HIS A 184 7.61 4.79 13.88
CA HIS A 184 7.33 3.38 13.65
C HIS A 184 6.06 2.99 14.38
N VAL A 185 5.30 2.08 13.82
CA VAL A 185 4.23 1.41 14.55
C VAL A 185 4.90 0.59 15.65
N ALA A 186 4.98 1.20 16.84
CA ALA A 186 5.59 0.57 17.99
C ALA A 186 4.59 -0.40 18.63
N GLY A 187 4.83 -1.68 18.49
CA GLY A 187 4.05 -2.70 19.18
C GLY A 187 4.35 -2.81 20.68
N SER A 188 4.32 -1.73 21.45
CA SER A 188 4.63 -1.74 22.87
C SER A 188 3.71 -0.93 23.77
N SER A 189 2.64 -0.34 23.27
CA SER A 189 1.64 0.27 24.14
C SER A 189 0.43 -0.66 24.26
N PRO A 190 0.05 -1.11 25.47
CA PRO A 190 -1.15 -1.92 25.67
C PRO A 190 -2.46 -1.18 25.37
N ASP A 191 -2.38 0.13 25.11
CA ASP A 191 -3.53 1.01 24.84
C ASP A 191 -3.62 1.51 23.40
N SER A 192 -2.65 1.22 22.52
CA SER A 192 -2.79 1.56 21.10
C SER A 192 -3.67 0.51 20.42
N SER A 193 -4.89 0.86 20.33
CA SER A 193 -6.05 0.03 20.01
C SER A 193 -6.14 -0.39 18.55
N THR A 194 -5.11 -0.71 17.77
CA THR A 194 -5.52 -1.10 16.41
C THR A 194 -4.57 -1.91 15.54
N LEU A 195 -3.31 -1.99 15.74
CA LEU A 195 -2.55 -3.03 15.04
C LEU A 195 -1.43 -3.53 15.92
N HIS A 196 -1.78 -4.53 16.70
CA HIS A 196 -0.79 -5.29 17.44
C HIS A 196 0.27 -5.81 16.48
N LYS A 197 1.50 -5.80 16.92
CA LYS A 197 2.68 -6.39 16.27
C LYS A 197 2.43 -7.78 15.65
N HIS A 198 1.33 -8.43 16.01
CA HIS A 198 0.91 -9.74 15.57
C HIS A 198 -0.60 -9.74 15.32
N ILE A 199 -1.01 -9.94 14.08
CA ILE A 199 -2.41 -10.07 13.68
C ILE A 199 -2.60 -11.44 13.02
N THR A 200 -3.67 -12.15 13.37
CA THR A 200 -4.00 -13.38 12.67
C THR A 200 -4.58 -13.10 11.29
N VAL A 201 -4.52 -14.09 10.41
CA VAL A 201 -5.07 -13.94 9.05
C VAL A 201 -6.58 -13.62 9.10
N PRO A 202 -7.42 -14.32 9.86
CA PRO A 202 -8.83 -13.98 9.96
C PRO A 202 -9.08 -12.55 10.49
N GLN A 203 -8.36 -12.14 11.54
CA GLN A 203 -8.49 -10.77 12.07
C GLN A 203 -8.16 -9.70 11.06
N LEU A 204 -7.12 -9.91 10.22
CA LEU A 204 -6.79 -8.98 9.16
C LEU A 204 -7.89 -8.89 8.10
N LEU A 205 -8.50 -10.03 7.74
CA LEU A 205 -9.59 -10.09 6.77
C LEU A 205 -10.88 -9.45 7.30
N GLU A 206 -11.16 -9.55 8.59
CA GLU A 206 -12.30 -8.87 9.23
C GLU A 206 -12.17 -7.35 9.24
N LEU A 207 -10.93 -6.83 9.27
CA LEU A 207 -10.67 -5.39 9.19
C LEU A 207 -10.84 -4.83 7.76
N ALA A 208 -10.97 -5.69 6.75
CA ALA A 208 -11.15 -5.23 5.38
C ALA A 208 -12.52 -4.58 5.17
N ASP A 209 -12.57 -3.61 4.28
CA ASP A 209 -13.82 -2.98 3.85
C ASP A 209 -14.09 -3.33 2.37
N PRO A 210 -15.13 -4.14 2.07
CA PRO A 210 -15.99 -4.91 3.01
C PRO A 210 -15.25 -6.07 3.72
N PRO A 211 -15.71 -6.50 4.90
CA PRO A 211 -15.14 -7.63 5.63
C PRO A 211 -15.15 -8.93 4.81
N VAL A 212 -14.08 -9.71 4.93
CA VAL A 212 -13.87 -10.94 4.16
C VAL A 212 -13.63 -12.10 5.12
N LYS A 213 -14.22 -13.26 4.85
CA LYS A 213 -13.92 -14.48 5.59
C LYS A 213 -12.87 -15.31 4.87
N LEU A 214 -12.00 -15.95 5.62
CA LEU A 214 -10.96 -16.82 5.06
C LEU A 214 -11.57 -17.96 4.23
N GLU A 215 -12.68 -18.53 4.65
CA GLU A 215 -13.40 -19.62 3.95
C GLU A 215 -13.84 -19.19 2.53
N ASP A 216 -14.32 -17.95 2.37
CA ASP A 216 -14.82 -17.44 1.11
C ASP A 216 -13.70 -17.24 0.07
N VAL A 217 -12.47 -17.07 0.52
CA VAL A 217 -11.31 -16.75 -0.35
C VAL A 217 -10.27 -17.86 -0.39
N ALA A 218 -10.45 -18.92 0.39
CA ALA A 218 -9.48 -20.03 0.46
C ALA A 218 -9.30 -20.74 -0.90
N GLN A 219 -10.36 -20.84 -1.69
CA GLN A 219 -10.35 -21.52 -2.99
C GLN A 219 -9.83 -20.63 -4.13
N THR A 220 -10.21 -19.37 -4.15
CA THR A 220 -9.95 -18.43 -5.24
C THR A 220 -8.82 -17.46 -4.96
N GLY A 221 -8.45 -17.31 -3.69
CA GLY A 221 -7.54 -16.25 -3.25
C GLY A 221 -8.20 -14.87 -3.20
N CYS A 222 -7.45 -13.87 -2.77
CA CYS A 222 -7.84 -12.47 -2.84
C CYS A 222 -6.63 -11.54 -2.75
N ILE A 223 -6.84 -10.25 -3.05
CA ILE A 223 -5.84 -9.19 -2.89
C ILE A 223 -6.32 -8.25 -1.79
N ILE A 224 -5.54 -8.11 -0.74
CA ILE A 224 -5.79 -7.22 0.39
C ILE A 224 -4.72 -6.13 0.43
N ALA A 225 -5.13 -4.88 0.36
CA ALA A 225 -4.28 -3.73 0.59
C ALA A 225 -4.39 -3.28 2.05
N VAL A 226 -3.25 -3.11 2.69
CA VAL A 226 -3.10 -2.57 4.05
C VAL A 226 -2.31 -1.28 3.95
N ASN A 227 -2.96 -0.16 4.21
CA ASN A 227 -2.32 1.15 4.12
C ASN A 227 -2.21 1.81 5.50
N PHE A 228 -1.00 2.23 5.86
CA PHE A 228 -0.68 3.04 7.02
C PHE A 228 -0.52 4.48 6.56
N PHE A 229 -1.52 5.30 6.82
CA PHE A 229 -1.47 6.71 6.46
C PHE A 229 -1.11 7.57 7.68
N TRP A 230 0.01 8.29 7.58
CA TRP A 230 0.55 9.16 8.62
C TRP A 230 0.23 10.62 8.34
N SER A 231 -0.48 11.26 9.25
CA SER A 231 -0.75 12.71 9.21
C SER A 231 -0.14 13.34 10.47
N CYS A 232 1.14 13.69 10.38
CA CYS A 232 1.93 14.12 11.53
C CYS A 232 2.01 15.64 11.61
N ASP A 233 1.51 16.24 12.71
CA ASP A 233 1.82 17.62 13.06
C ASP A 233 3.02 17.63 14.02
N LEU A 234 4.17 17.95 13.45
CA LEU A 234 5.48 17.92 14.12
C LEU A 234 5.88 19.29 14.70
N SER A 235 4.95 20.25 14.70
CA SER A 235 5.19 21.59 15.26
C SER A 235 5.29 21.58 16.78
N TRP A 236 4.45 20.76 17.41
CA TRP A 236 4.27 20.75 18.87
C TRP A 236 4.32 19.36 19.49
N ARG A 237 4.19 18.32 18.68
CA ARG A 237 4.18 16.93 19.12
C ARG A 237 5.34 16.16 18.53
N SER A 238 5.92 15.29 19.35
CA SER A 238 6.98 14.36 18.94
C SER A 238 6.46 12.96 18.66
N ASP A 239 5.16 12.73 18.80
CA ASP A 239 4.48 11.45 18.58
C ASP A 239 3.52 11.54 17.40
N CYS A 240 3.50 10.52 16.57
CA CYS A 240 2.60 10.41 15.44
C CYS A 240 2.18 8.95 15.29
N GLU A 241 0.88 8.73 15.14
CA GLU A 241 0.30 7.41 14.91
C GLU A 241 -0.37 7.36 13.53
N PRO A 242 -0.25 6.24 12.79
CA PRO A 242 -0.87 6.11 11.50
C PRO A 242 -2.36 5.76 11.62
N GLN A 243 -3.12 6.17 10.62
CA GLN A 243 -4.45 5.65 10.36
C GLN A 243 -4.33 4.38 9.52
N LEU A 244 -4.93 3.29 9.99
CA LEU A 244 -4.95 2.03 9.28
C LEU A 244 -6.18 1.95 8.37
N SER A 245 -5.96 1.54 7.12
CA SER A 245 -7.01 1.20 6.16
C SER A 245 -6.72 -0.15 5.54
N VAL A 246 -7.68 -1.06 5.60
CA VAL A 246 -7.60 -2.38 4.98
C VAL A 246 -8.70 -2.48 3.93
N LYS A 247 -8.34 -2.85 2.70
CA LYS A 247 -9.29 -2.94 1.57
C LYS A 247 -9.04 -4.16 0.72
N ARG A 248 -10.11 -4.77 0.23
CA ARG A 248 -10.05 -5.80 -0.80
C ARG A 248 -9.98 -5.15 -2.18
N LEU A 249 -9.01 -5.56 -3.01
CA LEU A 249 -8.75 -4.93 -4.33
C LEU A 249 -9.17 -5.79 -5.53
N ASP A 250 -9.35 -7.08 -5.38
CA ASP A 250 -9.63 -8.02 -6.48
C ASP A 250 -11.08 -8.04 -6.95
N ALA A 251 -11.95 -7.22 -6.36
CA ALA A 251 -13.38 -7.13 -6.69
C ALA A 251 -14.11 -8.50 -6.75
N GLY A 252 -13.59 -9.50 -6.02
CA GLY A 252 -14.14 -10.86 -5.99
C GLY A 252 -13.63 -11.80 -7.06
N THR A 253 -12.71 -11.37 -7.94
CA THR A 253 -12.14 -12.25 -8.99
C THR A 253 -11.09 -13.22 -8.47
N GLY A 254 -10.60 -12.99 -7.22
CA GLY A 254 -9.57 -13.82 -6.60
C GLY A 254 -8.14 -13.44 -7.03
N PHE A 255 -7.19 -14.27 -6.60
CA PHE A 255 -5.78 -14.11 -6.95
C PHE A 255 -5.07 -15.44 -7.06
N VAL A 256 -4.40 -15.66 -8.18
CA VAL A 256 -3.60 -16.84 -8.44
C VAL A 256 -2.20 -16.46 -8.90
N GLN A 257 -1.19 -17.13 -8.36
CA GLN A 257 0.19 -17.01 -8.82
C GLN A 257 0.56 -18.25 -9.60
N LYS A 258 0.85 -18.09 -10.90
CA LYS A 258 1.20 -19.17 -11.81
C LYS A 258 2.72 -19.30 -11.92
N ARG A 259 3.22 -20.52 -11.82
CA ARG A 259 4.64 -20.84 -11.94
C ARG A 259 4.82 -22.08 -12.82
N ALA A 260 5.88 -22.08 -13.62
CA ALA A 260 6.22 -23.25 -14.44
C ALA A 260 7.72 -23.53 -14.35
N LYS A 261 8.06 -24.81 -14.23
CA LYS A 261 9.45 -25.31 -14.26
C LYS A 261 9.59 -26.30 -15.39
N LYS A 262 10.53 -26.07 -16.31
CA LYS A 262 10.85 -26.96 -17.42
C LYS A 262 11.99 -27.89 -17.02
N LYS A 263 11.92 -29.12 -17.51
CA LYS A 263 12.94 -30.14 -17.36
C LYS A 263 13.14 -30.88 -18.70
N THR A 264 14.38 -31.02 -19.13
CA THR A 264 14.72 -31.81 -20.32
C THR A 264 15.36 -33.11 -19.86
N THR A 265 14.78 -34.24 -20.28
CA THR A 265 15.29 -35.58 -19.99
C THR A 265 15.34 -36.35 -21.30
N ASN A 266 16.51 -36.86 -21.68
CA ASN A 266 16.75 -37.60 -22.92
C ASN A 266 16.25 -36.89 -24.19
N GLY A 267 16.42 -35.56 -24.26
CA GLY A 267 15.99 -34.73 -25.40
C GLY A 267 14.48 -34.39 -25.41
N VAL A 268 13.70 -34.90 -24.47
CA VAL A 268 12.28 -34.56 -24.32
C VAL A 268 12.12 -33.47 -23.25
N GLU A 269 11.54 -32.36 -23.67
CA GLU A 269 11.21 -31.26 -22.74
C GLU A 269 9.85 -31.53 -22.08
N THR A 270 9.82 -31.51 -20.77
CA THR A 270 8.61 -31.59 -19.94
C THR A 270 8.49 -30.36 -19.09
N ARG A 271 7.26 -30.02 -18.69
CA ARG A 271 6.96 -28.87 -17.81
C ARG A 271 6.16 -29.34 -16.58
N GLU A 272 6.53 -28.82 -15.43
CA GLU A 272 5.72 -28.87 -14.23
C GLU A 272 5.08 -27.48 -14.05
N ALA A 273 3.76 -27.41 -14.02
CA ALA A 273 3.01 -26.18 -13.78
C ALA A 273 2.40 -26.22 -12.37
N VAL A 274 2.57 -25.12 -11.63
CA VAL A 274 2.05 -24.98 -10.26
C VAL A 274 1.26 -23.68 -10.20
N TYR A 275 -0.01 -23.78 -9.82
CA TYR A 275 -0.90 -22.68 -9.61
C TYR A 275 -1.17 -22.56 -8.10
N MET A 276 -0.81 -21.43 -7.54
CA MET A 276 -0.93 -21.13 -6.12
C MET A 276 -2.02 -20.08 -5.93
N TYR A 277 -3.11 -20.46 -5.29
CA TYR A 277 -4.19 -19.59 -4.87
C TYR A 277 -3.92 -19.12 -3.45
N GLY A 278 -4.29 -17.90 -3.13
CA GLY A 278 -4.07 -17.42 -1.77
C GLY A 278 -4.26 -15.92 -1.59
N LEU A 279 -3.88 -15.47 -0.42
CA LEU A 279 -3.98 -14.10 0.02
C LEU A 279 -2.76 -13.31 -0.45
N ARG A 280 -2.96 -12.37 -1.36
CA ARG A 280 -1.94 -11.40 -1.74
C ARG A 280 -2.09 -10.16 -0.85
N LEU A 281 -1.12 -9.92 0.00
CA LEU A 281 -1.04 -8.73 0.83
C LEU A 281 -0.16 -7.69 0.14
N ILE A 282 -0.66 -6.49 0.01
CA ILE A 282 0.07 -5.32 -0.43
C ILE A 282 0.05 -4.35 0.75
N VAL A 283 1.22 -4.04 1.29
CA VAL A 283 1.31 -3.18 2.46
C VAL A 283 2.07 -1.91 2.09
N ASP A 284 1.46 -0.78 2.35
CA ASP A 284 2.03 0.53 2.08
C ASP A 284 2.08 1.38 3.35
N SER A 285 3.07 2.26 3.41
CA SER A 285 3.22 3.27 4.46
C SER A 285 3.51 4.60 3.81
N SER A 286 2.57 5.52 3.92
CA SER A 286 2.64 6.83 3.27
C SER A 286 2.12 7.90 4.22
N GLY A 287 2.48 9.16 3.99
CA GLY A 287 1.97 10.22 4.84
C GLY A 287 2.60 11.58 4.58
N ILE A 288 2.17 12.54 5.38
CA ILE A 288 2.60 13.93 5.31
C ILE A 288 2.99 14.41 6.70
N GLY A 289 4.22 14.89 6.83
CA GLY A 289 4.70 15.63 8.00
C GLY A 289 4.48 17.13 7.81
N ARG A 290 3.99 17.79 8.84
CA ARG A 290 3.78 19.23 8.86
C ARG A 290 4.55 19.83 10.04
N GLN A 291 5.31 20.90 9.78
CA GLN A 291 6.02 21.64 10.81
C GLN A 291 5.88 23.14 10.57
N ILE A 292 5.68 23.91 11.62
CA ILE A 292 5.68 25.37 11.53
C ILE A 292 7.09 25.83 11.12
N SER A 293 7.17 26.61 10.05
CA SER A 293 8.41 27.21 9.57
C SER A 293 8.22 28.70 9.37
N LEU A 294 9.14 29.50 9.91
CA LEU A 294 9.15 30.95 9.71
C LEU A 294 9.77 31.36 8.37
N VAL A 295 10.48 30.46 7.70
CA VAL A 295 11.19 30.75 6.44
C VAL A 295 10.24 31.12 5.29
N PRO A 296 9.08 30.47 5.09
CA PRO A 296 8.13 30.85 4.05
C PRO A 296 7.42 32.19 4.28
N ILE A 297 7.56 32.79 5.49
CA ILE A 297 6.89 34.04 5.84
C ILE A 297 7.69 35.25 5.36
N VAL A 298 8.98 35.06 5.07
CA VAL A 298 9.94 36.15 4.72
C VAL A 298 10.16 36.27 3.21
N ILE A 299 9.65 35.35 2.39
CA ILE A 299 9.68 35.37 0.94
C ILE A 299 8.29 35.71 0.38
#